data_474f32abb78b3b1019894fb7cbc27f7d
#
_entry.id   474f32abb78b3b1019894fb7cbc27f7d
#
_cell.length_a   1.000
_cell.length_b   1.000
_cell.length_c   1.000
_cell.angle_alpha   90.00
_cell.angle_beta   90.00
_cell.angle_gamma   90.00
#
_symmetry.space_group_name_H-M   'P 1'
#
loop_
_entity.id
_entity.type
_entity.pdbx_description
1 polymer ?
#
loop_
_entity_poly.entity_id
_entity_poly.type
_entity_poly.pdbx_seq_one_letter_code
_entity_poly.pdbx_strand_id
1 'polypeptide(L)'
;MNLLGLIVEYNPFHNGHKYHLEKSKEITKATHTIAVMSGSFLQRGEPALFDKYTRAEMAVKSGVDLVIELPTLYACQSAEIFSHGAITTLNSLNCVNSVCFGSEEGNVEILSAIANILIKEPIEFKSSLKKYLDDGVVFPIARSKALYEYIKTHNILHLDENELQQVLNSSNNILGIEYIKSLIKLDSHITPYTIARVASQYNSSDISSNICSATAIRNYLKNNEDLQSIENVIPKSTFNEINSKIDSNFNPVFDYMFYSILSSIIIRDYENLHNYFEVNEGIENKIYSNIFTSSNLEELVNSTKSKRYTLTKIKRTLNNILLGITKEDVTKIKDLNSIPYIRILAFNNKGREIIKKIKTSCDIEIITKVSKISHIDDSIFKTLIKYDLKSSNMYNLIYYQNNKNLLKGPMDYYLSPKYLP
;
A
#
# COMPACT_ATOMS: atom_id res chain seq x y z
N MET A 1 -5.02 17.55 -21.01
CA MET A 1 -4.33 16.94 -19.85
C MET A 1 -4.41 15.44 -20.02
N ASN A 2 -3.26 14.77 -20.06
CA ASN A 2 -3.19 13.30 -19.98
C ASN A 2 -2.65 12.96 -18.59
N LEU A 3 -3.52 12.45 -17.69
CA LEU A 3 -3.26 12.26 -16.28
C LEU A 3 -2.96 10.79 -15.98
N LEU A 4 -1.76 10.53 -15.47
CA LEU A 4 -1.27 9.22 -15.03
C LEU A 4 -1.46 9.06 -13.54
N GLY A 5 -2.14 7.99 -13.12
CA GLY A 5 -2.22 7.52 -11.75
C GLY A 5 -1.08 6.57 -11.39
N LEU A 6 -0.52 6.74 -10.20
CA LEU A 6 0.48 5.88 -9.60
C LEU A 6 -0.02 5.44 -8.21
N ILE A 7 0.16 4.17 -7.87
CA ILE A 7 -0.20 3.62 -6.56
C ILE A 7 1.09 3.27 -5.83
N VAL A 8 1.35 3.91 -4.68
CA VAL A 8 2.69 3.97 -4.12
C VAL A 8 2.71 3.95 -2.59
N GLU A 9 3.85 3.59 -2.02
CA GLU A 9 4.15 3.72 -0.59
C GLU A 9 5.29 4.72 -0.33
N TYR A 10 6.28 4.77 -1.21
CA TYR A 10 7.47 5.63 -1.10
C TYR A 10 8.14 5.58 0.28
N ASN A 11 8.62 4.42 0.65
CA ASN A 11 9.09 4.16 2.02
C ASN A 11 10.59 3.76 2.11
N PRO A 12 11.55 4.71 1.88
CA PRO A 12 11.39 6.05 1.34
C PRO A 12 11.32 6.07 -0.21
N PHE A 13 11.20 7.26 -0.81
CA PHE A 13 11.33 7.44 -2.26
C PHE A 13 12.79 7.18 -2.67
N HIS A 14 13.02 6.28 -3.64
CA HIS A 14 14.37 5.88 -4.08
C HIS A 14 14.50 5.87 -5.61
N ASN A 15 15.71 5.63 -6.13
CA ASN A 15 15.99 5.69 -7.58
C ASN A 15 15.12 4.74 -8.40
N GLY A 16 14.74 3.57 -7.88
CA GLY A 16 13.79 2.68 -8.53
C GLY A 16 12.40 3.31 -8.70
N HIS A 17 11.94 4.11 -7.74
CA HIS A 17 10.68 4.85 -7.86
C HIS A 17 10.79 5.99 -8.88
N LYS A 18 11.96 6.67 -8.93
CA LYS A 18 12.22 7.70 -9.92
C LYS A 18 12.22 7.11 -11.34
N TYR A 19 12.93 6.01 -11.54
CA TYR A 19 12.91 5.28 -12.81
C TYR A 19 11.50 4.88 -13.22
N HIS A 20 10.72 4.30 -12.30
CA HIS A 20 9.33 3.93 -12.55
C HIS A 20 8.50 5.16 -12.96
N LEU A 21 8.60 6.27 -12.25
CA LEU A 21 7.89 7.52 -12.58
C LEU A 21 8.23 8.01 -14.00
N GLU A 22 9.52 8.09 -14.35
CA GLU A 22 9.98 8.57 -15.64
C GLU A 22 9.53 7.66 -16.79
N LYS A 23 9.69 6.34 -16.63
CA LYS A 23 9.23 5.35 -17.62
C LYS A 23 7.72 5.32 -17.76
N SER A 24 6.99 5.45 -16.65
CA SER A 24 5.52 5.54 -16.70
C SER A 24 5.05 6.75 -17.51
N LYS A 25 5.67 7.92 -17.32
CA LYS A 25 5.39 9.13 -18.13
C LYS A 25 5.67 8.90 -19.61
N GLU A 26 6.79 8.24 -19.93
CA GLU A 26 7.20 7.95 -21.30
C GLU A 26 6.19 7.06 -22.04
N ILE A 27 5.86 5.89 -21.46
CA ILE A 27 4.98 4.91 -22.12
C ILE A 27 3.53 5.37 -22.20
N THR A 28 3.04 6.12 -21.21
CA THR A 28 1.68 6.65 -21.20
C THR A 28 1.56 8.00 -21.88
N LYS A 29 2.66 8.63 -22.25
CA LYS A 29 2.74 10.02 -22.76
C LYS A 29 2.04 11.00 -21.83
N ALA A 30 2.12 10.76 -20.53
CA ALA A 30 1.44 11.56 -19.52
C ALA A 30 2.06 12.97 -19.41
N THR A 31 1.20 13.97 -19.32
CA THR A 31 1.59 15.37 -19.08
C THR A 31 1.57 15.72 -17.60
N HIS A 32 0.76 14.98 -16.81
CA HIS A 32 0.52 15.19 -15.39
C HIS A 32 0.50 13.85 -14.66
N THR A 33 0.88 13.86 -13.39
CA THR A 33 0.93 12.66 -12.54
C THR A 33 0.26 12.89 -11.20
N ILE A 34 -0.54 11.89 -10.78
CA ILE A 34 -1.11 11.82 -9.44
C ILE A 34 -0.66 10.52 -8.78
N ALA A 35 -0.14 10.61 -7.56
CA ALA A 35 0.19 9.46 -6.74
C ALA A 35 -0.84 9.28 -5.62
N VAL A 36 -1.47 8.09 -5.56
CA VAL A 36 -2.23 7.62 -4.40
C VAL A 36 -1.26 6.91 -3.49
N MET A 37 -0.98 7.50 -2.34
CA MET A 37 0.08 7.06 -1.43
C MET A 37 -0.47 6.60 -0.09
N SER A 38 -0.04 5.42 0.39
CA SER A 38 -0.32 4.96 1.75
C SER A 38 0.06 6.01 2.79
N GLY A 39 -0.80 6.21 3.78
CA GLY A 39 -0.59 7.15 4.86
C GLY A 39 0.51 6.73 5.84
N SER A 40 0.20 6.71 7.13
CA SER A 40 1.18 6.44 8.19
C SER A 40 1.54 4.96 8.33
N PHE A 41 0.70 4.04 7.86
CA PHE A 41 0.93 2.59 7.87
C PHE A 41 0.74 2.02 6.47
N LEU A 42 1.43 0.92 6.18
CA LEU A 42 1.67 0.39 4.84
C LEU A 42 1.01 -0.97 4.64
N GLN A 43 0.94 -1.41 3.40
CA GLN A 43 0.25 -2.62 2.97
C GLN A 43 0.74 -3.90 3.68
N ARG A 44 2.02 -3.97 4.04
CA ARG A 44 2.60 -5.12 4.73
C ARG A 44 2.39 -5.11 6.26
N GLY A 45 1.61 -4.14 6.79
CA GLY A 45 1.37 -4.01 8.22
C GLY A 45 2.55 -3.41 8.98
N GLU A 46 3.27 -2.48 8.36
CA GLU A 46 4.40 -1.78 8.95
C GLU A 46 4.11 -0.27 8.99
N PRO A 47 4.65 0.48 9.97
CA PRO A 47 4.63 1.94 9.93
C PRO A 47 5.52 2.44 8.80
N ALA A 48 5.20 3.60 8.28
CA ALA A 48 6.09 4.28 7.34
C ALA A 48 7.34 4.81 8.06
N LEU A 49 8.49 4.81 7.36
CA LEU A 49 9.78 5.25 7.90
C LEU A 49 9.76 6.72 8.34
N PHE A 50 9.11 7.57 7.53
CA PHE A 50 8.86 8.99 7.81
C PHE A 50 7.37 9.30 7.66
N ASP A 51 6.94 10.41 8.26
CA ASP A 51 5.55 10.86 8.17
C ASP A 51 5.10 11.06 6.72
N LYS A 52 3.79 10.98 6.50
CA LYS A 52 3.20 11.03 5.16
C LYS A 52 3.46 12.33 4.40
N TYR A 53 3.56 13.47 5.07
CA TYR A 53 3.84 14.76 4.43
C TYR A 53 5.29 14.84 3.96
N THR A 54 6.23 14.34 4.75
CA THR A 54 7.65 14.22 4.37
C THR A 54 7.81 13.31 3.14
N ARG A 55 7.17 12.14 3.12
CA ARG A 55 7.23 11.24 1.96
C ARG A 55 6.57 11.84 0.72
N ALA A 56 5.46 12.56 0.89
CA ALA A 56 4.80 13.27 -0.21
C ALA A 56 5.68 14.40 -0.77
N GLU A 57 6.40 15.12 0.10
CA GLU A 57 7.37 16.14 -0.30
C GLU A 57 8.53 15.56 -1.11
N MET A 58 9.12 14.44 -0.66
CA MET A 58 10.11 13.68 -1.42
C MET A 58 9.62 13.32 -2.83
N ALA A 59 8.37 12.85 -2.94
CA ALA A 59 7.76 12.47 -4.21
C ALA A 59 7.59 13.67 -5.15
N VAL A 60 7.07 14.79 -4.65
CA VAL A 60 6.87 15.99 -5.49
C VAL A 60 8.20 16.59 -5.92
N LYS A 61 9.20 16.68 -5.03
CA LYS A 61 10.57 17.11 -5.37
C LYS A 61 11.26 16.18 -6.37
N SER A 62 10.77 14.95 -6.49
CA SER A 62 11.28 13.95 -7.45
C SER A 62 10.46 13.87 -8.74
N GLY A 63 9.44 14.73 -8.93
CA GLY A 63 8.73 14.92 -10.19
C GLY A 63 7.31 14.37 -10.27
N VAL A 64 6.71 13.97 -9.13
CA VAL A 64 5.26 13.72 -9.01
C VAL A 64 4.55 15.08 -8.90
N ASP A 65 3.39 15.26 -9.54
CA ASP A 65 2.71 16.56 -9.54
C ASP A 65 1.73 16.75 -8.39
N LEU A 66 1.01 15.68 -8.03
CA LEU A 66 0.05 15.67 -6.92
C LEU A 66 0.17 14.35 -6.14
N VAL A 67 0.23 14.44 -4.82
CA VAL A 67 0.16 13.28 -3.91
C VAL A 67 -1.08 13.38 -3.05
N ILE A 68 -1.93 12.35 -3.10
CA ILE A 68 -3.12 12.18 -2.25
C ILE A 68 -2.97 10.95 -1.36
N GLU A 69 -3.61 10.97 -0.19
CA GLU A 69 -3.56 9.88 0.76
C GLU A 69 -4.53 8.75 0.37
N LEU A 70 -4.05 7.51 0.36
CA LEU A 70 -4.91 6.33 0.33
C LEU A 70 -5.53 6.13 1.72
N PRO A 71 -6.86 6.06 1.86
CA PRO A 71 -7.47 5.86 3.16
C PRO A 71 -6.92 4.62 3.89
N THR A 72 -6.64 4.76 5.17
CA THR A 72 -5.95 3.76 6.01
C THR A 72 -6.63 2.39 5.98
N LEU A 73 -7.96 2.37 5.93
CA LEU A 73 -8.71 1.11 5.85
C LEU A 73 -8.40 0.28 4.60
N TYR A 74 -7.91 0.90 3.53
CA TYR A 74 -7.41 0.21 2.34
C TYR A 74 -5.89 0.02 2.40
N ALA A 75 -5.15 1.03 2.87
CA ALA A 75 -3.70 1.07 2.81
C ALA A 75 -3.01 -0.09 3.56
N CYS A 76 -3.63 -0.61 4.63
CA CYS A 76 -3.03 -1.60 5.54
C CYS A 76 -3.55 -3.03 5.31
N GLN A 77 -4.13 -3.33 4.14
CA GLN A 77 -4.85 -4.59 3.94
C GLN A 77 -4.19 -5.53 2.92
N SER A 78 -4.87 -6.66 2.63
CA SER A 78 -4.46 -7.59 1.59
C SER A 78 -4.34 -6.91 0.22
N ALA A 79 -3.62 -7.53 -0.71
CA ALA A 79 -3.46 -7.00 -2.07
C ALA A 79 -4.80 -6.67 -2.73
N GLU A 80 -5.82 -7.51 -2.54
CA GLU A 80 -7.16 -7.30 -3.08
C GLU A 80 -7.81 -6.01 -2.55
N ILE A 81 -7.90 -5.84 -1.23
CA ILE A 81 -8.54 -4.66 -0.62
C ILE A 81 -7.72 -3.40 -0.88
N PHE A 82 -6.39 -3.49 -0.78
CA PHE A 82 -5.47 -2.40 -1.08
C PHE A 82 -5.64 -1.91 -2.53
N SER A 83 -5.61 -2.83 -3.48
CA SER A 83 -5.72 -2.52 -4.90
C SER A 83 -7.10 -1.95 -5.24
N HIS A 84 -8.16 -2.54 -4.68
CA HIS A 84 -9.52 -2.05 -4.88
C HIS A 84 -9.64 -0.61 -4.38
N GLY A 85 -9.21 -0.30 -3.15
CA GLY A 85 -9.28 1.06 -2.60
C GLY A 85 -8.46 2.07 -3.39
N ALA A 86 -7.25 1.69 -3.84
CA ALA A 86 -6.39 2.58 -4.61
C ALA A 86 -6.97 2.88 -6.01
N ILE A 87 -7.48 1.86 -6.71
CA ILE A 87 -8.12 2.03 -8.02
C ILE A 87 -9.44 2.79 -7.87
N THR A 88 -10.26 2.47 -6.86
CA THR A 88 -11.49 3.22 -6.57
C THR A 88 -11.19 4.70 -6.32
N THR A 89 -10.09 5.00 -5.60
CA THR A 89 -9.63 6.38 -5.37
C THR A 89 -9.33 7.09 -6.70
N LEU A 90 -8.55 6.48 -7.58
CA LEU A 90 -8.24 7.06 -8.89
C LEU A 90 -9.48 7.19 -9.78
N ASN A 91 -10.33 6.15 -9.81
CA ASN A 91 -11.55 6.11 -10.62
C ASN A 91 -12.56 7.19 -10.20
N SER A 92 -12.69 7.45 -8.90
CA SER A 92 -13.59 8.47 -8.35
C SER A 92 -13.24 9.90 -8.78
N LEU A 93 -12.02 10.16 -9.24
CA LEU A 93 -11.59 11.47 -9.73
C LEU A 93 -12.17 11.80 -11.12
N ASN A 94 -12.63 10.80 -11.86
CA ASN A 94 -13.24 10.91 -13.19
C ASN A 94 -12.41 11.73 -14.21
N CYS A 95 -11.09 11.77 -14.05
CA CYS A 95 -10.16 12.50 -14.94
C CYS A 95 -8.81 11.80 -15.14
N VAL A 96 -8.62 10.61 -14.54
CA VAL A 96 -7.39 9.82 -14.70
C VAL A 96 -7.50 8.99 -15.97
N ASN A 97 -6.49 9.06 -16.85
CA ASN A 97 -6.50 8.36 -18.14
C ASN A 97 -5.83 6.98 -18.06
N SER A 98 -4.79 6.86 -17.26
CA SER A 98 -4.00 5.63 -17.17
C SER A 98 -3.51 5.39 -15.75
N VAL A 99 -3.24 4.13 -15.42
CA VAL A 99 -2.51 3.71 -14.23
C VAL A 99 -1.30 2.89 -14.66
N CYS A 100 -0.14 3.15 -14.07
CA CYS A 100 1.07 2.38 -14.35
C CYS A 100 1.66 1.82 -13.05
N PHE A 101 2.03 0.55 -13.09
CA PHE A 101 2.63 -0.15 -11.97
C PHE A 101 3.83 -0.99 -12.41
N GLY A 102 4.74 -1.29 -11.49
CA GLY A 102 5.85 -2.21 -11.75
C GLY A 102 5.40 -3.65 -11.54
N SER A 103 5.83 -4.57 -12.40
CA SER A 103 5.61 -6.00 -12.26
C SER A 103 6.89 -6.79 -12.56
N GLU A 104 6.99 -8.01 -12.07
CA GLU A 104 8.08 -8.91 -12.42
C GLU A 104 7.90 -9.43 -13.86
N GLU A 105 6.64 -9.59 -14.30
CA GLU A 105 6.27 -10.05 -15.63
C GLU A 105 6.58 -9.02 -16.73
N GLY A 106 6.28 -7.73 -16.46
CA GLY A 106 6.49 -6.66 -17.43
C GLY A 106 5.54 -6.65 -18.63
N ASN A 107 4.62 -7.60 -18.73
CA ASN A 107 3.62 -7.71 -19.80
C ASN A 107 2.20 -7.53 -19.24
N VAL A 108 1.54 -6.42 -19.60
CA VAL A 108 0.19 -6.13 -19.15
C VAL A 108 -0.86 -7.04 -19.75
N GLU A 109 -0.65 -7.60 -20.94
CA GLU A 109 -1.61 -8.50 -21.62
C GLU A 109 -1.72 -9.82 -20.86
N ILE A 110 -0.59 -10.39 -20.40
CA ILE A 110 -0.57 -11.60 -19.57
C ILE A 110 -1.32 -11.37 -18.26
N LEU A 111 -0.99 -10.28 -17.54
CA LEU A 111 -1.65 -9.94 -16.27
C LEU A 111 -3.16 -9.68 -16.48
N SER A 112 -3.54 -9.06 -17.60
CA SER A 112 -4.94 -8.77 -17.93
C SER A 112 -5.73 -10.02 -18.28
N ALA A 113 -5.13 -10.96 -19.02
CA ALA A 113 -5.76 -12.23 -19.32
C ALA A 113 -6.04 -13.03 -18.03
N ILE A 114 -5.06 -13.11 -17.13
CA ILE A 114 -5.20 -13.77 -15.82
C ILE A 114 -6.30 -13.06 -14.99
N ALA A 115 -6.26 -11.74 -14.89
CA ALA A 115 -7.25 -10.96 -14.14
C ALA A 115 -8.68 -11.19 -14.66
N ASN A 116 -8.87 -11.23 -15.98
CA ASN A 116 -10.16 -11.50 -16.62
C ASN A 116 -10.71 -12.89 -16.26
N ILE A 117 -9.87 -13.92 -16.27
CA ILE A 117 -10.30 -15.28 -15.90
C ILE A 117 -10.70 -15.30 -14.42
N LEU A 118 -9.87 -14.68 -13.54
CA LEU A 118 -10.11 -14.68 -12.10
C LEU A 118 -11.34 -13.86 -11.67
N ILE A 119 -11.74 -12.83 -12.43
CA ILE A 119 -12.93 -12.02 -12.11
C ILE A 119 -14.20 -12.64 -12.71
N LYS A 120 -14.13 -13.20 -13.90
CA LYS A 120 -15.28 -13.82 -14.60
C LYS A 120 -15.58 -15.22 -14.09
N GLU A 121 -14.58 -15.89 -13.58
CA GLU A 121 -14.64 -17.27 -13.09
C GLU A 121 -15.46 -18.21 -14.02
N PRO A 122 -14.98 -18.48 -15.24
CA PRO A 122 -15.68 -19.36 -16.18
C PRO A 122 -16.02 -20.72 -15.56
N ILE A 123 -17.09 -21.37 -16.06
CA ILE A 123 -17.59 -22.63 -15.49
C ILE A 123 -16.52 -23.71 -15.46
N GLU A 124 -15.73 -23.85 -16.55
CA GLU A 124 -14.65 -24.84 -16.64
C GLU A 124 -13.56 -24.57 -15.60
N PHE A 125 -13.16 -23.29 -15.41
CA PHE A 125 -12.21 -22.91 -14.38
C PHE A 125 -12.73 -23.24 -12.98
N LYS A 126 -14.00 -22.91 -12.67
CA LYS A 126 -14.63 -23.25 -11.38
C LYS A 126 -14.67 -24.75 -11.14
N SER A 127 -15.00 -25.51 -12.16
CA SER A 127 -15.10 -26.98 -12.07
C SER A 127 -13.74 -27.61 -11.80
N SER A 128 -12.68 -27.19 -12.51
CA SER A 128 -11.30 -27.63 -12.26
C SER A 128 -10.81 -27.23 -10.86
N LEU A 129 -11.07 -25.98 -10.45
CA LEU A 129 -10.70 -25.50 -9.12
C LEU A 129 -11.35 -26.34 -8.02
N LYS A 130 -12.68 -26.61 -8.14
CA LYS A 130 -13.40 -27.44 -7.19
C LYS A 130 -12.83 -28.86 -7.14
N LYS A 131 -12.55 -29.48 -8.28
CA LYS A 131 -11.96 -30.82 -8.36
C LYS A 131 -10.64 -30.87 -7.56
N TYR A 132 -9.71 -29.93 -7.78
CA TYR A 132 -8.44 -29.91 -7.03
C TYR A 132 -8.63 -29.69 -5.53
N LEU A 133 -9.61 -28.89 -5.13
CA LEU A 133 -9.91 -28.67 -3.71
C LEU A 133 -10.50 -29.93 -3.07
N ASP A 134 -11.39 -30.63 -3.76
CA ASP A 134 -11.99 -31.91 -3.32
C ASP A 134 -10.91 -33.00 -3.20
N ASP A 135 -9.87 -32.96 -4.06
CA ASP A 135 -8.68 -33.83 -3.99
C ASP A 135 -7.70 -33.43 -2.85
N GLY A 136 -8.02 -32.43 -2.02
CA GLY A 136 -7.23 -32.00 -0.86
C GLY A 136 -6.05 -31.08 -1.21
N VAL A 137 -5.97 -30.55 -2.45
CA VAL A 137 -4.93 -29.58 -2.85
C VAL A 137 -5.22 -28.23 -2.18
N VAL A 138 -4.20 -27.62 -1.58
CA VAL A 138 -4.36 -26.29 -0.95
C VAL A 138 -4.72 -25.22 -1.98
N PHE A 139 -5.59 -24.28 -1.58
CA PHE A 139 -6.23 -23.30 -2.46
C PHE A 139 -5.29 -22.57 -3.43
N PRO A 140 -4.10 -22.03 -3.03
CA PRO A 140 -3.21 -21.35 -3.99
C PRO A 140 -2.74 -22.25 -5.13
N ILE A 141 -2.42 -23.51 -4.83
CA ILE A 141 -1.96 -24.50 -5.81
C ILE A 141 -3.12 -24.97 -6.67
N ALA A 142 -4.28 -25.25 -6.06
CA ALA A 142 -5.49 -25.63 -6.77
C ALA A 142 -5.91 -24.57 -7.80
N ARG A 143 -5.87 -23.28 -7.37
CA ARG A 143 -6.18 -22.14 -8.25
C ARG A 143 -5.18 -22.02 -9.40
N SER A 144 -3.88 -22.16 -9.13
CA SER A 144 -2.85 -22.11 -10.18
C SER A 144 -3.04 -23.21 -11.21
N LYS A 145 -3.29 -24.46 -10.79
CA LYS A 145 -3.54 -25.61 -11.69
C LYS A 145 -4.79 -25.42 -12.51
N ALA A 146 -5.91 -25.04 -11.90
CA ALA A 146 -7.16 -24.79 -12.60
C ALA A 146 -7.03 -23.66 -13.63
N LEU A 147 -6.28 -22.61 -13.30
CA LEU A 147 -6.00 -21.51 -14.21
C LEU A 147 -5.15 -21.97 -15.39
N TYR A 148 -4.12 -22.77 -15.14
CA TYR A 148 -3.28 -23.33 -16.20
C TYR A 148 -4.07 -24.22 -17.16
N GLU A 149 -4.89 -25.13 -16.64
CA GLU A 149 -5.76 -25.97 -17.47
C GLU A 149 -6.69 -25.14 -18.36
N TYR A 150 -7.32 -24.10 -17.78
CA TYR A 150 -8.22 -23.23 -18.52
C TYR A 150 -7.48 -22.46 -19.63
N ILE A 151 -6.34 -21.84 -19.31
CA ILE A 151 -5.49 -21.10 -20.25
C ILE A 151 -5.06 -22.00 -21.41
N LYS A 152 -4.59 -23.21 -21.11
CA LYS A 152 -4.12 -24.18 -22.09
C LYS A 152 -5.25 -24.67 -22.98
N THR A 153 -6.40 -25.03 -22.41
CA THR A 153 -7.55 -25.56 -23.17
C THR A 153 -8.10 -24.53 -24.16
N HIS A 154 -8.12 -23.25 -23.76
CA HIS A 154 -8.65 -22.18 -24.61
C HIS A 154 -7.58 -21.43 -25.42
N ASN A 155 -6.31 -21.86 -25.33
CA ASN A 155 -5.16 -21.27 -26.03
C ASN A 155 -5.07 -19.73 -25.84
N ILE A 156 -5.25 -19.28 -24.58
CA ILE A 156 -5.33 -17.85 -24.23
C ILE A 156 -3.93 -17.23 -24.14
N LEU A 157 -2.99 -17.95 -23.53
CA LEU A 157 -1.59 -17.54 -23.33
C LEU A 157 -0.66 -18.72 -23.62
N HIS A 158 0.53 -18.40 -24.11
CA HIS A 158 1.60 -19.38 -24.34
C HIS A 158 2.55 -19.39 -23.14
N LEU A 159 2.09 -19.88 -21.99
CA LEU A 159 2.85 -20.06 -20.78
C LEU A 159 2.84 -21.52 -20.37
N ASP A 160 3.97 -22.03 -19.86
CA ASP A 160 3.98 -23.32 -19.18
C ASP A 160 3.48 -23.19 -17.73
N GLU A 161 3.30 -24.34 -17.05
CA GLU A 161 2.76 -24.35 -15.67
C GLU A 161 3.70 -23.65 -14.69
N ASN A 162 5.02 -23.76 -14.86
CA ASN A 162 6.02 -23.14 -13.98
C ASN A 162 6.08 -21.63 -14.19
N GLU A 163 6.02 -21.16 -15.44
CA GLU A 163 5.96 -19.75 -15.78
C GLU A 163 4.72 -19.09 -15.17
N LEU A 164 3.53 -19.72 -15.34
CA LEU A 164 2.31 -19.23 -14.73
C LEU A 164 2.41 -19.20 -13.20
N GLN A 165 3.01 -20.22 -12.58
CA GLN A 165 3.21 -20.27 -11.15
C GLN A 165 4.16 -19.15 -10.67
N GLN A 166 5.21 -18.84 -11.42
CA GLN A 166 6.09 -17.70 -11.13
C GLN A 166 5.34 -16.36 -11.20
N VAL A 167 4.51 -16.17 -12.24
CA VAL A 167 3.66 -14.98 -12.36
C VAL A 167 2.76 -14.82 -11.14
N LEU A 168 2.09 -15.90 -10.71
CA LEU A 168 1.13 -15.88 -9.60
C LEU A 168 1.77 -15.78 -8.21
N ASN A 169 3.06 -16.11 -8.05
CA ASN A 169 3.77 -16.05 -6.78
C ASN A 169 4.57 -14.74 -6.60
N SER A 170 4.75 -13.96 -7.65
CA SER A 170 5.50 -12.70 -7.61
C SER A 170 4.67 -11.56 -7.04
N SER A 171 5.20 -10.88 -6.03
CA SER A 171 4.40 -9.95 -5.21
C SER A 171 3.84 -8.75 -5.98
N ASN A 172 4.60 -8.20 -6.95
CA ASN A 172 4.11 -7.07 -7.73
C ASN A 172 3.18 -7.52 -8.88
N ASN A 173 3.36 -8.74 -9.41
CA ASN A 173 2.40 -9.33 -10.33
C ASN A 173 1.04 -9.53 -9.65
N ILE A 174 1.03 -10.03 -8.39
CA ILE A 174 -0.21 -10.17 -7.61
C ILE A 174 -0.91 -8.82 -7.48
N LEU A 175 -0.19 -7.75 -7.10
CA LEU A 175 -0.76 -6.41 -7.03
C LEU A 175 -1.27 -5.93 -8.40
N GLY A 176 -0.49 -6.13 -9.47
CA GLY A 176 -0.88 -5.79 -10.85
C GLY A 176 -2.16 -6.47 -11.28
N ILE A 177 -2.30 -7.77 -11.03
CA ILE A 177 -3.52 -8.54 -11.30
C ILE A 177 -4.70 -7.96 -10.51
N GLU A 178 -4.52 -7.65 -9.21
CA GLU A 178 -5.58 -7.08 -8.38
C GLU A 178 -5.97 -5.65 -8.80
N TYR A 179 -5.02 -4.82 -9.29
CA TYR A 179 -5.35 -3.53 -9.91
C TYR A 179 -6.23 -3.71 -11.14
N ILE A 180 -5.88 -4.61 -12.04
CA ILE A 180 -6.64 -4.87 -13.26
C ILE A 180 -8.02 -5.46 -12.93
N LYS A 181 -8.12 -6.40 -11.98
CA LYS A 181 -9.40 -6.92 -11.47
C LYS A 181 -10.28 -5.78 -10.95
N SER A 182 -9.71 -4.83 -10.22
CA SER A 182 -10.43 -3.68 -9.68
C SER A 182 -10.91 -2.75 -10.80
N LEU A 183 -10.11 -2.51 -11.84
CA LEU A 183 -10.52 -1.75 -13.02
C LEU A 183 -11.71 -2.41 -13.73
N ILE A 184 -11.67 -3.73 -13.90
CA ILE A 184 -12.77 -4.51 -14.53
C ILE A 184 -14.03 -4.44 -13.66
N LYS A 185 -13.90 -4.65 -12.33
CA LYS A 185 -15.04 -4.61 -11.39
C LYS A 185 -15.74 -3.27 -11.38
N LEU A 186 -14.98 -2.17 -11.53
CA LEU A 186 -15.49 -0.80 -11.54
C LEU A 186 -15.95 -0.32 -12.92
N ASP A 187 -15.86 -1.14 -13.95
CA ASP A 187 -16.07 -0.73 -15.36
C ASP A 187 -15.31 0.56 -15.69
N SER A 188 -14.05 0.61 -15.27
CA SER A 188 -13.24 1.82 -15.31
C SER A 188 -12.68 2.09 -16.71
N HIS A 189 -12.69 3.36 -17.12
CA HIS A 189 -12.05 3.83 -18.34
C HIS A 189 -10.53 4.00 -18.23
N ILE A 190 -9.95 3.79 -17.06
CA ILE A 190 -8.51 3.93 -16.81
C ILE A 190 -7.76 2.78 -17.47
N THR A 191 -6.83 3.10 -18.38
CA THR A 191 -6.01 2.10 -19.07
C THR A 191 -4.84 1.64 -18.20
N PRO A 192 -4.68 0.33 -17.91
CA PRO A 192 -3.54 -0.18 -17.17
C PRO A 192 -2.28 -0.31 -18.05
N TYR A 193 -1.13 0.05 -17.47
CA TYR A 193 0.20 -0.16 -18.03
C TYR A 193 1.10 -0.79 -16.97
N THR A 194 2.11 -1.55 -17.41
CA THR A 194 3.12 -2.09 -16.50
C THR A 194 4.52 -1.89 -17.05
N ILE A 195 5.49 -1.84 -16.14
CA ILE A 195 6.91 -1.75 -16.43
C ILE A 195 7.61 -2.91 -15.74
N ALA A 196 8.46 -3.64 -16.48
CA ALA A 196 9.30 -4.68 -15.89
C ALA A 196 10.22 -4.08 -14.80
N ARG A 197 10.24 -4.72 -13.64
CA ARG A 197 11.11 -4.31 -12.53
C ARG A 197 12.56 -4.69 -12.80
N VAL A 198 13.41 -3.70 -12.93
CA VAL A 198 14.86 -3.89 -13.19
C VAL A 198 15.56 -4.58 -12.01
N ALA A 199 15.06 -4.42 -10.79
CA ALA A 199 15.68 -4.92 -9.56
C ALA A 199 15.31 -6.36 -9.17
N SER A 200 14.53 -7.11 -9.96
CA SER A 200 14.24 -8.53 -9.69
C SER A 200 15.46 -9.44 -9.80
N GLN A 201 16.56 -8.96 -10.42
CA GLN A 201 17.80 -9.71 -10.61
C GLN A 201 18.87 -9.44 -9.53
N TYR A 202 18.68 -8.46 -8.62
CA TYR A 202 19.64 -8.14 -7.57
C TYR A 202 19.15 -8.60 -6.20
N ASN A 203 20.03 -9.27 -5.44
CA ASN A 203 19.76 -9.69 -4.06
C ASN A 203 19.28 -8.50 -3.22
N SER A 204 18.21 -8.70 -2.45
CA SER A 204 17.46 -7.67 -1.72
C SER A 204 18.26 -6.89 -0.66
N SER A 205 19.51 -7.27 -0.39
CA SER A 205 20.39 -6.68 0.63
C SER A 205 21.58 -5.87 0.06
N ASP A 206 21.79 -5.86 -1.27
CA ASP A 206 22.97 -5.21 -1.86
C ASP A 206 22.68 -3.75 -2.25
N ILE A 207 23.48 -2.81 -1.71
CA ILE A 207 23.43 -1.37 -1.98
C ILE A 207 24.48 -0.95 -3.03
N SER A 208 25.25 -1.90 -3.56
CA SER A 208 26.34 -1.63 -4.52
C SER A 208 25.87 -1.14 -5.90
N SER A 209 24.58 -1.30 -6.24
CA SER A 209 23.99 -0.80 -7.48
C SER A 209 23.24 0.52 -7.26
N ASN A 210 23.17 1.39 -8.28
CA ASN A 210 22.41 2.64 -8.23
C ASN A 210 20.89 2.46 -7.99
N ILE A 211 20.39 1.24 -8.03
CA ILE A 211 18.99 0.88 -7.75
C ILE A 211 19.00 -0.24 -6.71
N CYS A 212 18.47 0.03 -5.53
CA CYS A 212 18.26 -0.96 -4.48
C CYS A 212 16.79 -0.99 -4.03
N SER A 213 16.43 -1.99 -3.22
CA SER A 213 15.06 -2.11 -2.70
C SER A 213 14.84 -1.13 -1.52
N ALA A 214 13.60 -0.67 -1.34
CA ALA A 214 13.22 0.11 -0.16
C ALA A 214 13.53 -0.63 1.15
N THR A 215 13.45 -1.97 1.14
CA THR A 215 13.78 -2.80 2.31
C THR A 215 15.27 -2.72 2.66
N ALA A 216 16.16 -2.74 1.66
CA ALA A 216 17.60 -2.57 1.89
C ALA A 216 17.90 -1.22 2.53
N ILE A 217 17.30 -0.14 2.02
CA ILE A 217 17.45 1.21 2.58
C ILE A 217 16.96 1.26 4.04
N ARG A 218 15.78 0.67 4.32
CA ARG A 218 15.24 0.64 5.69
C ARG A 218 16.12 -0.14 6.66
N ASN A 219 16.65 -1.28 6.24
CA ASN A 219 17.57 -2.08 7.05
C ASN A 219 18.86 -1.29 7.36
N TYR A 220 19.38 -0.58 6.37
CA TYR A 220 20.54 0.27 6.52
C TYR A 220 20.30 1.37 7.57
N LEU A 221 19.21 2.10 7.45
CA LEU A 221 18.83 3.14 8.40
C LEU A 221 18.49 2.59 9.80
N LYS A 222 18.01 1.33 9.90
CA LYS A 222 17.75 0.67 11.18
C LYS A 222 19.02 0.37 11.96
N ASN A 223 20.10 0.03 11.25
CA ASN A 223 21.39 -0.35 11.84
C ASN A 223 22.25 0.87 12.18
N ASN A 224 21.74 2.10 12.04
CA ASN A 224 22.47 3.36 12.25
C ASN A 224 23.79 3.43 11.45
N GLU A 225 23.80 2.87 10.24
CA GLU A 225 24.94 2.98 9.34
C GLU A 225 25.03 4.41 8.75
N ASP A 226 26.20 4.77 8.24
CA ASP A 226 26.45 6.11 7.72
C ASP A 226 25.47 6.48 6.60
N LEU A 227 24.72 7.57 6.79
CA LEU A 227 23.72 8.03 5.84
C LEU A 227 24.29 8.31 4.44
N GLN A 228 25.58 8.67 4.33
CA GLN A 228 26.28 8.89 3.06
C GLN A 228 26.23 7.63 2.16
N SER A 229 26.20 6.46 2.76
CA SER A 229 26.18 5.20 2.03
C SER A 229 24.91 4.98 1.20
N ILE A 230 23.81 5.64 1.53
CA ILE A 230 22.56 5.55 0.75
C ILE A 230 22.41 6.68 -0.28
N GLU A 231 23.33 7.66 -0.34
CA GLU A 231 23.21 8.82 -1.23
C GLU A 231 23.08 8.41 -2.70
N ASN A 232 23.80 7.37 -3.13
CA ASN A 232 23.80 6.92 -4.54
C ASN A 232 22.53 6.16 -4.94
N VAL A 233 21.76 5.63 -3.98
CA VAL A 233 20.58 4.79 -4.24
C VAL A 233 19.24 5.53 -4.10
N ILE A 234 19.29 6.79 -3.64
CA ILE A 234 18.12 7.67 -3.52
C ILE A 234 18.37 8.98 -4.28
N PRO A 235 17.30 9.65 -4.78
CA PRO A 235 17.46 10.96 -5.37
C PRO A 235 18.02 11.98 -4.37
N LYS A 236 18.81 12.93 -4.85
CA LYS A 236 19.39 13.99 -4.01
C LYS A 236 18.33 14.78 -3.21
N SER A 237 17.14 14.97 -3.79
CA SER A 237 15.99 15.57 -3.09
C SER A 237 15.57 14.75 -1.86
N THR A 238 15.47 13.43 -1.99
CA THR A 238 15.14 12.51 -0.90
C THR A 238 16.24 12.50 0.15
N PHE A 239 17.50 12.43 -0.26
CA PHE A 239 18.65 12.47 0.63
C PHE A 239 18.67 13.74 1.50
N ASN A 240 18.46 14.91 0.87
CA ASN A 240 18.41 16.19 1.59
C ASN A 240 17.24 16.24 2.59
N GLU A 241 16.06 15.69 2.25
CA GLU A 241 14.94 15.62 3.19
C GLU A 241 15.24 14.71 4.39
N ILE A 242 15.85 13.55 4.16
CA ILE A 242 16.24 12.64 5.25
C ILE A 242 17.26 13.32 6.16
N ASN A 243 18.30 13.94 5.60
CA ASN A 243 19.31 14.69 6.38
C ASN A 243 18.65 15.80 7.21
N SER A 244 17.83 16.64 6.60
CA SER A 244 17.14 17.73 7.29
C SER A 244 16.27 17.24 8.44
N LYS A 245 15.63 16.06 8.30
CA LYS A 245 14.85 15.44 9.37
C LYS A 245 15.75 14.97 10.52
N ILE A 246 16.83 14.26 10.21
CA ILE A 246 17.78 13.76 11.22
C ILE A 246 18.45 14.93 11.94
N ASP A 247 18.89 15.97 11.23
CA ASP A 247 19.46 17.19 11.82
C ASP A 247 18.47 17.91 12.75
N SER A 248 17.17 17.79 12.46
CA SER A 248 16.09 18.32 13.29
C SER A 248 15.65 17.33 14.39
N ASN A 249 16.42 16.28 14.67
CA ASN A 249 16.13 15.19 15.59
C ASN A 249 14.84 14.42 15.26
N PHE A 250 14.47 14.27 13.97
CA PHE A 250 13.38 13.41 13.53
C PHE A 250 13.93 12.13 12.88
N ASN A 251 14.25 11.15 13.72
CA ASN A 251 14.76 9.86 13.28
C ASN A 251 13.65 8.97 12.67
N PRO A 252 14.03 8.01 11.84
CA PRO A 252 13.09 7.06 11.24
C PRO A 252 12.27 6.26 12.26
N VAL A 253 11.04 5.92 11.89
CA VAL A 253 10.13 5.07 12.69
C VAL A 253 10.17 3.63 12.18
N PHE A 254 10.28 2.69 13.11
CA PHE A 254 10.29 1.25 12.84
C PHE A 254 9.18 0.53 13.60
N ASP A 255 8.78 -0.64 13.11
CA ASP A 255 7.68 -1.43 13.64
C ASP A 255 7.88 -1.85 15.11
N TYR A 256 9.10 -2.21 15.52
CA TYR A 256 9.40 -2.60 16.90
C TYR A 256 9.08 -1.51 17.94
N MET A 257 9.07 -0.24 17.55
CA MET A 257 8.78 0.88 18.43
C MET A 257 7.33 0.87 18.95
N PHE A 258 6.44 0.17 18.29
CA PHE A 258 5.04 0.02 18.69
C PHE A 258 4.79 -1.18 19.59
N TYR A 259 5.80 -2.01 19.88
CA TYR A 259 5.61 -3.28 20.58
C TYR A 259 4.93 -3.14 21.95
N SER A 260 5.36 -2.21 22.78
CA SER A 260 4.79 -2.01 24.13
C SER A 260 3.31 -1.56 24.08
N ILE A 261 2.98 -0.67 23.14
CA ILE A 261 1.60 -0.21 22.95
C ILE A 261 0.74 -1.37 22.46
N LEU A 262 1.21 -2.10 21.46
CA LEU A 262 0.53 -3.25 20.91
C LEU A 262 0.30 -4.34 21.97
N SER A 263 1.31 -4.63 22.78
CA SER A 263 1.23 -5.62 23.87
C SER A 263 0.17 -5.23 24.92
N SER A 264 0.15 -3.95 25.27
CA SER A 264 -0.87 -3.41 26.19
C SER A 264 -2.28 -3.56 25.64
N ILE A 265 -2.48 -3.29 24.33
CA ILE A 265 -3.78 -3.45 23.67
C ILE A 265 -4.19 -4.93 23.65
N ILE A 266 -3.28 -5.84 23.26
CA ILE A 266 -3.56 -7.28 23.19
C ILE A 266 -3.98 -7.83 24.55
N ILE A 267 -3.26 -7.45 25.62
CA ILE A 267 -3.56 -7.92 26.98
C ILE A 267 -4.91 -7.38 27.46
N ARG A 268 -5.15 -6.08 27.27
CA ARG A 268 -6.38 -5.42 27.73
C ARG A 268 -7.63 -5.89 26.98
N ASP A 269 -7.52 -6.07 25.67
CA ASP A 269 -8.66 -6.31 24.79
C ASP A 269 -8.77 -7.79 24.36
N TYR A 270 -8.15 -8.74 25.09
CA TYR A 270 -8.08 -10.15 24.70
C TYR A 270 -9.43 -10.75 24.30
N GLU A 271 -10.46 -10.54 25.11
CA GLU A 271 -11.80 -11.07 24.84
C GLU A 271 -12.43 -10.52 23.55
N ASN A 272 -11.99 -9.35 23.10
CA ASN A 272 -12.51 -8.64 21.93
C ASN A 272 -11.59 -8.75 20.70
N LEU A 273 -10.43 -9.41 20.80
CA LEU A 273 -9.47 -9.51 19.68
C LEU A 273 -10.11 -10.10 18.43
N HIS A 274 -11.06 -11.03 18.58
CA HIS A 274 -11.79 -11.66 17.48
C HIS A 274 -12.62 -10.69 16.62
N ASN A 275 -12.90 -9.47 17.10
CA ASN A 275 -13.62 -8.43 16.37
C ASN A 275 -12.73 -7.68 15.37
N TYR A 276 -11.40 -7.71 15.56
CA TYR A 276 -10.48 -7.03 14.66
C TYR A 276 -10.34 -7.78 13.33
N PHE A 277 -10.09 -7.01 12.27
CA PHE A 277 -9.98 -7.56 10.92
C PHE A 277 -8.76 -8.48 10.78
N GLU A 278 -8.90 -9.56 10.02
CA GLU A 278 -7.92 -10.67 9.85
C GLU A 278 -7.65 -11.50 11.14
N VAL A 279 -8.30 -11.21 12.26
CA VAL A 279 -8.26 -12.08 13.46
C VAL A 279 -9.29 -13.20 13.31
N ASN A 280 -8.87 -14.35 12.80
CA ASN A 280 -9.73 -15.48 12.48
C ASN A 280 -9.08 -16.80 12.94
N GLU A 281 -9.88 -17.85 13.05
CA GLU A 281 -9.41 -19.24 13.25
C GLU A 281 -8.52 -19.45 14.49
N GLY A 282 -8.73 -18.69 15.55
CA GLY A 282 -8.02 -18.86 16.82
C GLY A 282 -6.62 -18.23 16.85
N ILE A 283 -6.25 -17.37 15.87
CA ILE A 283 -4.96 -16.66 15.89
C ILE A 283 -4.84 -15.75 17.11
N GLU A 284 -5.96 -15.22 17.63
CA GLU A 284 -6.02 -14.39 18.84
C GLU A 284 -5.43 -15.13 20.06
N ASN A 285 -5.74 -16.41 20.22
CA ASN A 285 -5.23 -17.22 21.33
C ASN A 285 -3.71 -17.38 21.23
N LYS A 286 -3.21 -17.60 19.99
CA LYS A 286 -1.79 -17.74 19.75
C LYS A 286 -1.03 -16.42 19.94
N ILE A 287 -1.60 -15.31 19.48
CA ILE A 287 -1.04 -13.97 19.72
C ILE A 287 -0.98 -13.69 21.22
N TYR A 288 -2.08 -13.92 21.94
CA TYR A 288 -2.17 -13.66 23.37
C TYR A 288 -1.19 -14.51 24.19
N SER A 289 -1.08 -15.81 23.90
CA SER A 289 -0.11 -16.66 24.61
C SER A 289 1.34 -16.25 24.33
N ASN A 290 1.65 -15.90 23.08
CA ASN A 290 3.01 -15.55 22.69
C ASN A 290 3.46 -14.18 23.20
N ILE A 291 2.54 -13.26 23.53
CA ILE A 291 2.92 -11.93 24.06
C ILE A 291 3.68 -12.04 25.39
N PHE A 292 3.40 -13.06 26.21
CA PHE A 292 4.07 -13.29 27.49
C PHE A 292 5.44 -13.96 27.38
N THR A 293 5.76 -14.50 26.21
CA THR A 293 7.03 -15.21 25.95
C THR A 293 7.90 -14.51 24.92
N SER A 294 7.43 -13.43 24.34
CA SER A 294 8.18 -12.63 23.36
C SER A 294 8.70 -11.34 24.01
N SER A 295 9.96 -11.00 23.76
CA SER A 295 10.58 -9.78 24.27
C SER A 295 10.45 -8.59 23.31
N ASN A 296 10.09 -8.85 22.05
CA ASN A 296 9.97 -7.85 20.99
C ASN A 296 8.99 -8.28 19.90
N LEU A 297 8.69 -7.36 18.97
CA LEU A 297 7.74 -7.61 17.88
C LEU A 297 8.18 -8.73 16.94
N GLU A 298 9.47 -8.85 16.65
CA GLU A 298 9.99 -9.86 15.74
C GLU A 298 9.80 -11.27 16.32
N GLU A 299 10.09 -11.46 17.60
CA GLU A 299 9.82 -12.72 18.31
C GLU A 299 8.34 -13.06 18.33
N LEU A 300 7.47 -12.08 18.61
CA LEU A 300 6.02 -12.27 18.58
C LEU A 300 5.53 -12.72 17.19
N VAL A 301 6.00 -12.08 16.13
CA VAL A 301 5.64 -12.42 14.75
C VAL A 301 6.13 -13.82 14.39
N ASN A 302 7.39 -14.16 14.72
CA ASN A 302 7.99 -15.46 14.40
C ASN A 302 7.35 -16.61 15.16
N SER A 303 7.07 -16.44 16.47
CA SER A 303 6.41 -17.46 17.31
C SER A 303 4.95 -17.69 16.91
N THR A 304 4.30 -16.65 16.37
CA THR A 304 2.92 -16.74 15.88
C THR A 304 2.82 -17.38 14.49
N LYS A 305 3.88 -17.38 13.69
CA LYS A 305 3.91 -17.97 12.34
C LYS A 305 3.47 -19.44 12.33
N SER A 306 2.77 -19.81 11.28
CA SER A 306 2.35 -21.20 11.00
C SER A 306 2.20 -21.43 9.50
N LYS A 307 1.88 -22.66 9.07
CA LYS A 307 1.58 -22.94 7.66
C LYS A 307 0.39 -22.12 7.12
N ARG A 308 -0.57 -21.77 7.99
CA ARG A 308 -1.76 -20.97 7.62
C ARG A 308 -1.54 -19.47 7.68
N TYR A 309 -0.62 -19.00 8.53
CA TYR A 309 -0.38 -17.59 8.80
C TYR A 309 1.04 -17.22 8.35
N THR A 310 1.14 -16.53 7.22
CA THR A 310 2.39 -15.95 6.72
C THR A 310 2.82 -14.78 7.60
N LEU A 311 4.12 -14.45 7.58
CA LEU A 311 4.65 -13.30 8.34
C LEU A 311 3.91 -11.99 8.01
N THR A 312 3.64 -11.74 6.72
CA THR A 312 2.93 -10.53 6.28
C THR A 312 1.48 -10.51 6.79
N LYS A 313 0.78 -11.66 6.79
CA LYS A 313 -0.58 -11.74 7.35
C LYS A 313 -0.57 -11.43 8.85
N ILE A 314 0.39 -11.98 9.60
CA ILE A 314 0.51 -11.71 11.04
C ILE A 314 0.80 -10.23 11.29
N LYS A 315 1.73 -9.62 10.56
CA LYS A 315 2.03 -8.19 10.69
C LYS A 315 0.79 -7.32 10.42
N ARG A 316 0.00 -7.63 9.37
CA ARG A 316 -1.27 -6.92 9.12
C ARG A 316 -2.29 -7.14 10.24
N THR A 317 -2.44 -8.37 10.73
CA THR A 317 -3.32 -8.67 11.86
C THR A 317 -2.94 -7.84 13.09
N LEU A 318 -1.65 -7.80 13.44
CA LEU A 318 -1.15 -7.00 14.56
C LEU A 318 -1.35 -5.50 14.33
N ASN A 319 -1.18 -5.03 13.09
CA ASN A 319 -1.47 -3.64 12.72
C ASN A 319 -2.97 -3.31 12.80
N ASN A 320 -3.85 -4.24 12.40
CA ASN A 320 -5.30 -4.06 12.56
C ASN A 320 -5.70 -3.97 14.05
N ILE A 321 -5.08 -4.77 14.92
CA ILE A 321 -5.26 -4.69 16.37
C ILE A 321 -4.75 -3.33 16.89
N LEU A 322 -3.53 -2.91 16.52
CA LEU A 322 -2.92 -1.63 16.92
C LEU A 322 -3.81 -0.44 16.56
N LEU A 323 -4.36 -0.43 15.35
CA LEU A 323 -5.23 0.62 14.84
C LEU A 323 -6.70 0.44 15.23
N GLY A 324 -7.06 -0.70 15.83
CA GLY A 324 -8.45 -1.03 16.16
C GLY A 324 -9.35 -1.12 14.93
N ILE A 325 -8.85 -1.66 13.84
CA ILE A 325 -9.60 -1.87 12.58
C ILE A 325 -10.49 -3.09 12.75
N THR A 326 -11.80 -2.91 12.68
CA THR A 326 -12.78 -3.98 12.90
C THR A 326 -13.21 -4.66 11.60
N LYS A 327 -13.72 -5.90 11.72
CA LYS A 327 -14.35 -6.63 10.62
C LYS A 327 -15.53 -5.87 10.03
N GLU A 328 -16.34 -5.24 10.91
CA GLU A 328 -17.50 -4.46 10.51
C GLU A 328 -17.10 -3.27 9.64
N ASP A 329 -16.10 -2.48 10.08
CA ASP A 329 -15.69 -1.27 9.34
C ASP A 329 -15.07 -1.61 7.98
N VAL A 330 -14.30 -2.70 7.88
CA VAL A 330 -13.77 -3.16 6.59
C VAL A 330 -14.89 -3.68 5.68
N THR A 331 -15.89 -4.39 6.23
CA THR A 331 -17.03 -4.87 5.45
C THR A 331 -17.83 -3.72 4.81
N LYS A 332 -17.94 -2.58 5.49
CA LYS A 332 -18.62 -1.38 4.96
C LYS A 332 -17.93 -0.77 3.74
N ILE A 333 -16.59 -0.95 3.62
CA ILE A 333 -15.80 -0.23 2.61
C ILE A 333 -15.23 -1.12 1.50
N LYS A 334 -15.12 -2.44 1.72
CA LYS A 334 -14.39 -3.34 0.81
C LYS A 334 -14.92 -3.42 -0.63
N ASP A 335 -16.19 -3.08 -0.84
CA ASP A 335 -16.86 -3.16 -2.14
C ASP A 335 -17.39 -1.80 -2.64
N LEU A 336 -16.87 -0.69 -2.11
CA LEU A 336 -17.27 0.63 -2.58
C LEU A 336 -16.84 0.87 -4.03
N ASN A 337 -17.73 1.44 -4.84
CA ASN A 337 -17.45 1.83 -6.21
C ASN A 337 -16.92 3.28 -6.34
N SER A 338 -17.00 4.07 -5.26
CA SER A 338 -16.45 5.41 -5.17
C SER A 338 -16.03 5.72 -3.74
N ILE A 339 -15.09 6.65 -3.58
CA ILE A 339 -14.72 7.18 -2.27
C ILE A 339 -15.31 8.59 -2.08
N PRO A 340 -15.72 8.96 -0.84
CA PRO A 340 -16.39 10.24 -0.60
C PRO A 340 -15.43 11.44 -0.55
N TYR A 341 -14.13 11.23 -0.43
CA TYR A 341 -13.13 12.30 -0.34
C TYR A 341 -11.77 11.90 -0.86
N ILE A 342 -10.97 12.91 -1.19
CA ILE A 342 -9.50 12.78 -1.30
C ILE A 342 -8.83 13.72 -0.32
N ARG A 343 -7.69 13.30 0.22
CA ARG A 343 -6.86 14.09 1.10
C ARG A 343 -5.54 14.44 0.42
N ILE A 344 -5.31 15.73 0.21
CA ILE A 344 -4.08 16.21 -0.44
C ILE A 344 -2.94 16.24 0.57
N LEU A 345 -1.78 15.69 0.20
CA LEU A 345 -0.56 15.70 1.02
C LEU A 345 0.49 16.70 0.51
N ALA A 346 0.77 16.67 -0.80
CA ALA A 346 1.71 17.60 -1.43
C ALA A 346 1.38 17.82 -2.91
N PHE A 347 1.78 18.95 -3.48
CA PHE A 347 1.56 19.27 -4.89
C PHE A 347 2.49 20.39 -5.38
N ASN A 348 2.72 20.44 -6.71
CA ASN A 348 3.41 21.51 -7.43
C ASN A 348 2.42 22.32 -8.28
N ASN A 349 2.94 23.16 -9.21
CA ASN A 349 2.12 23.97 -10.10
C ASN A 349 1.20 23.10 -10.99
N LYS A 350 1.71 22.00 -11.57
CA LYS A 350 0.88 21.07 -12.35
C LYS A 350 -0.15 20.36 -11.45
N GLY A 351 0.20 20.07 -10.19
CA GLY A 351 -0.73 19.53 -9.20
C GLY A 351 -1.92 20.47 -8.93
N ARG A 352 -1.71 21.80 -8.98
CA ARG A 352 -2.84 22.78 -8.91
C ARG A 352 -3.77 22.66 -10.13
N GLU A 353 -3.23 22.39 -11.31
CA GLU A 353 -4.04 22.16 -12.52
C GLU A 353 -4.87 20.87 -12.37
N ILE A 354 -4.26 19.79 -11.83
CA ILE A 354 -4.96 18.54 -11.53
C ILE A 354 -6.11 18.80 -10.54
N ILE A 355 -5.86 19.49 -9.42
CA ILE A 355 -6.87 19.83 -8.42
C ILE A 355 -8.04 20.61 -9.03
N LYS A 356 -7.72 21.58 -9.92
CA LYS A 356 -8.74 22.33 -10.66
C LYS A 356 -9.56 21.41 -11.57
N LYS A 357 -8.91 20.47 -12.25
CA LYS A 357 -9.59 19.48 -13.11
C LYS A 357 -10.51 18.56 -12.30
N ILE A 358 -10.05 18.02 -11.16
CA ILE A 358 -10.86 17.17 -10.27
C ILE A 358 -12.14 17.89 -9.88
N LYS A 359 -12.06 19.16 -9.44
CA LYS A 359 -13.24 19.97 -9.05
C LYS A 359 -14.29 20.16 -10.16
N THR A 360 -13.90 19.99 -11.42
CA THR A 360 -14.81 20.09 -12.58
C THR A 360 -15.25 18.74 -13.13
N SER A 361 -14.62 17.63 -12.68
CA SER A 361 -14.88 16.28 -13.19
C SER A 361 -15.75 15.45 -12.26
N CYS A 362 -15.77 15.75 -10.96
CA CYS A 362 -16.55 15.02 -9.95
C CYS A 362 -16.84 15.91 -8.74
N ASP A 363 -17.81 15.49 -7.94
CA ASP A 363 -18.25 16.18 -6.70
C ASP A 363 -17.60 15.61 -5.44
N ILE A 364 -16.37 15.03 -5.58
CA ILE A 364 -15.64 14.46 -4.44
C ILE A 364 -15.17 15.56 -3.49
N GLU A 365 -15.26 15.32 -2.18
CA GLU A 365 -14.75 16.26 -1.18
C GLU A 365 -13.21 16.31 -1.21
N ILE A 366 -12.63 17.51 -1.31
CA ILE A 366 -11.19 17.72 -1.34
C ILE A 366 -10.69 18.26 -0.01
N ILE A 367 -10.12 17.39 0.81
CA ILE A 367 -9.63 17.74 2.14
C ILE A 367 -8.21 18.30 2.06
N THR A 368 -8.09 19.59 2.38
CA THR A 368 -6.80 20.28 2.60
C THR A 368 -6.56 20.63 4.05
N LYS A 369 -7.63 20.70 4.87
CA LYS A 369 -7.58 20.94 6.33
C LYS A 369 -8.61 20.08 7.03
N VAL A 370 -8.18 19.24 7.94
CA VAL A 370 -9.06 18.35 8.73
C VAL A 370 -10.05 19.16 9.60
N SER A 371 -9.67 20.34 10.08
CA SER A 371 -10.57 21.17 10.90
C SER A 371 -11.85 21.65 10.19
N LYS A 372 -11.95 21.47 8.86
CA LYS A 372 -13.09 21.93 8.06
C LYS A 372 -14.11 20.85 7.75
N ILE A 373 -13.91 19.59 8.18
CA ILE A 373 -14.77 18.45 7.79
C ILE A 373 -15.90 18.14 8.78
N SER A 374 -16.03 18.88 9.88
CA SER A 374 -16.99 18.58 10.95
C SER A 374 -18.47 18.64 10.52
N HIS A 375 -18.77 19.30 9.40
CA HIS A 375 -20.12 19.44 8.85
C HIS A 375 -20.56 18.25 8.00
N ILE A 376 -19.64 17.31 7.64
CA ILE A 376 -19.93 16.19 6.76
C ILE A 376 -20.60 15.07 7.57
N ASP A 377 -21.83 14.73 7.22
CA ASP A 377 -22.65 13.72 7.92
C ASP A 377 -22.80 12.40 7.12
N ASP A 378 -21.86 12.08 6.27
CA ASP A 378 -21.81 10.81 5.55
C ASP A 378 -21.18 9.71 6.40
N SER A 379 -21.81 8.53 6.49
CA SER A 379 -21.37 7.43 7.34
C SER A 379 -20.07 6.75 6.84
N ILE A 380 -19.92 6.64 5.51
CA ILE A 380 -18.71 6.08 4.89
C ILE A 380 -17.55 7.05 5.06
N PHE A 381 -17.81 8.36 4.81
CA PHE A 381 -16.82 9.40 5.08
C PHE A 381 -16.32 9.34 6.52
N LYS A 382 -17.23 9.30 7.49
CA LYS A 382 -16.88 9.21 8.92
C LYS A 382 -16.06 7.95 9.24
N THR A 383 -16.43 6.82 8.65
CA THR A 383 -15.70 5.56 8.85
C THR A 383 -14.28 5.65 8.31
N LEU A 384 -14.08 6.13 7.09
CA LEU A 384 -12.76 6.23 6.48
C LEU A 384 -11.86 7.25 7.21
N ILE A 385 -12.36 8.48 7.41
CA ILE A 385 -11.57 9.57 8.01
C ILE A 385 -11.19 9.27 9.47
N LYS A 386 -12.04 8.58 10.23
CA LYS A 386 -11.74 8.11 11.59
C LYS A 386 -10.42 7.34 11.65
N TYR A 387 -10.20 6.43 10.70
CA TYR A 387 -8.99 5.61 10.67
C TYR A 387 -7.78 6.36 10.11
N ASP A 388 -7.97 7.30 9.19
CA ASP A 388 -6.88 8.18 8.73
C ASP A 388 -6.32 9.02 9.88
N LEU A 389 -7.21 9.60 10.69
CA LEU A 389 -6.82 10.39 11.85
C LEU A 389 -6.24 9.52 12.97
N LYS A 390 -6.84 8.36 13.24
CA LYS A 390 -6.38 7.44 14.27
C LYS A 390 -4.99 6.89 13.96
N SER A 391 -4.75 6.47 12.72
CA SER A 391 -3.44 5.99 12.27
C SER A 391 -2.37 7.09 12.35
N SER A 392 -2.70 8.30 11.93
CA SER A 392 -1.80 9.45 12.07
C SER A 392 -1.47 9.76 13.53
N ASN A 393 -2.46 9.73 14.43
CA ASN A 393 -2.25 9.99 15.84
C ASN A 393 -1.36 8.92 16.49
N MET A 394 -1.63 7.63 16.18
CA MET A 394 -0.82 6.52 16.68
C MET A 394 0.62 6.60 16.19
N TYR A 395 0.82 6.89 14.91
CA TYR A 395 2.14 7.08 14.32
C TYR A 395 2.87 8.27 14.96
N ASN A 396 2.23 9.42 15.05
CA ASN A 396 2.83 10.64 15.55
C ASN A 396 3.18 10.54 17.05
N LEU A 397 2.43 9.76 17.83
CA LEU A 397 2.79 9.52 19.23
C LEU A 397 4.21 8.95 19.33
N ILE A 398 4.53 7.92 18.56
CA ILE A 398 5.87 7.30 18.53
C ILE A 398 6.89 8.24 17.87
N TYR A 399 6.54 8.84 16.73
CA TYR A 399 7.44 9.72 15.96
C TYR A 399 7.94 10.89 16.79
N TYR A 400 7.04 11.56 17.52
CA TYR A 400 7.43 12.70 18.36
C TYR A 400 8.11 12.28 19.67
N GLN A 401 7.65 11.20 20.32
CA GLN A 401 8.27 10.71 21.56
C GLN A 401 9.71 10.26 21.34
N ASN A 402 9.97 9.46 20.30
CA ASN A 402 11.31 8.99 19.99
C ASN A 402 12.28 10.12 19.63
N ASN A 403 11.78 11.24 19.17
CA ASN A 403 12.57 12.39 18.78
C ASN A 403 12.60 13.48 19.88
N LYS A 404 12.14 13.15 21.09
CA LYS A 404 12.10 14.07 22.25
C LYS A 404 11.35 15.38 21.95
N ASN A 405 10.44 15.35 21.00
CA ASN A 405 9.59 16.48 20.64
C ASN A 405 8.20 16.33 21.28
N LEU A 406 7.57 17.44 21.60
CA LEU A 406 6.23 17.42 22.15
C LEU A 406 5.17 17.45 21.06
N LEU A 407 4.21 16.54 21.16
CA LEU A 407 2.97 16.65 20.41
C LEU A 407 2.17 17.85 20.89
N LYS A 408 1.78 18.71 19.95
CA LYS A 408 0.90 19.86 20.22
C LYS A 408 -0.60 19.48 20.16
N GLY A 409 -0.88 18.19 19.92
CA GLY A 409 -2.23 17.63 19.74
C GLY A 409 -2.30 16.74 18.49
N PRO A 410 -3.50 16.41 18.00
CA PRO A 410 -3.66 15.62 16.77
C PRO A 410 -3.07 16.36 15.56
N MET A 411 -1.89 15.92 15.10
CA MET A 411 -1.06 16.68 14.14
C MET A 411 -1.75 16.97 12.81
N ASP A 412 -2.65 16.10 12.35
CA ASP A 412 -3.40 16.30 11.11
C ASP A 412 -4.30 17.54 11.11
N TYR A 413 -4.63 18.07 12.28
CA TYR A 413 -5.37 19.35 12.42
C TYR A 413 -4.46 20.58 12.25
N TYR A 414 -3.15 20.42 12.48
CA TYR A 414 -2.17 21.51 12.40
C TYR A 414 -1.37 21.49 11.08
N LEU A 415 -1.34 20.34 10.39
CA LEU A 415 -0.61 20.20 9.14
C LEU A 415 -1.52 20.54 7.95
N SER A 416 -0.92 21.12 6.93
CA SER A 416 -1.55 21.43 5.65
C SER A 416 -0.75 20.80 4.52
N PRO A 417 -1.35 20.60 3.33
CA PRO A 417 -0.61 20.11 2.17
C PRO A 417 0.63 20.95 1.88
N LYS A 418 1.71 20.29 1.46
CA LYS A 418 2.95 20.96 1.06
C LYS A 418 2.83 21.44 -0.38
N TYR A 419 2.96 22.74 -0.58
CA TYR A 419 3.06 23.33 -1.91
C TYR A 419 4.53 23.57 -2.28
N LEU A 420 4.94 23.05 -3.42
CA LEU A 420 6.31 23.07 -3.93
C LEU A 420 6.26 23.62 -5.38
N PRO A 421 6.50 24.92 -5.60
CA PRO A 421 6.30 25.57 -6.88
C PRO A 421 7.21 25.06 -7.99
#